data_226f637ed2eb49f252a1989674856f6c
#
_entry.id   226f637ed2eb49f252a1989674856f6c
#
_cell.length_a   1.000
_cell.length_b   1.000
_cell.length_c   1.000
_cell.angle_alpha   90.00
_cell.angle_beta   90.00
_cell.angle_gamma   90.00
#
_symmetry.space_group_name_H-M   'P 1'
#
loop_
_entity.id
_entity.type
_entity.pdbx_description
1 polymer ?
#
loop_
_entity_poly.entity_id
_entity_poly.type
_entity_poly.pdbx_seq_one_letter_code
_entity_poly.pdbx_strand_id
1 'polypeptide(L)'
;AEGEECDQEGRAPRIDLTTGWETMLNALIETGFQVTATWPVRASQKWRMNAMEANALASYIVIACRPRPEDAPQTDRRSFVAELRRDLPSALRRLQQGNIAPVDFAQAAIGPGMAIYSRYSRILEASGRPMTVRTALGLINQTLTEVLSEQEGDFDADTRWAIAWYDQNGFDPGEFGQAEVLSKAKVTSVAGLVTAGVVVSRGGKVRLLRPEELPKDWD
;
A
#
# COMPACT_ATOMS: atom_id res chain seq x y z
N ALA A 1 4.47 5.19 37.14
CA ALA A 1 4.18 3.77 36.91
C ALA A 1 2.72 3.68 36.45
N GLU A 2 2.47 3.77 35.17
CA GLU A 2 1.18 3.50 34.54
C GLU A 2 1.47 2.58 33.35
N GLY A 3 0.74 1.42 33.35
CA GLY A 3 1.02 0.31 32.49
C GLY A 3 0.54 0.57 31.06
N GLU A 4 1.36 0.18 30.12
CA GLU A 4 0.96 -0.01 28.72
C GLU A 4 0.22 -1.34 28.60
N GLU A 5 -1.08 -1.27 28.32
CA GLU A 5 -1.89 -2.42 27.91
C GLU A 5 -1.58 -2.75 26.44
N CYS A 6 -1.02 -3.94 26.20
CA CYS A 6 -0.86 -4.52 24.89
C CYS A 6 -2.20 -5.06 24.38
N ASP A 7 -2.74 -4.49 23.32
CA ASP A 7 -3.83 -5.08 22.54
C ASP A 7 -3.30 -6.22 21.66
N GLN A 8 -3.62 -7.45 22.09
CA GLN A 8 -3.42 -8.68 21.33
C GLN A 8 -4.64 -8.94 20.44
N GLU A 9 -4.68 -8.36 19.25
CA GLU A 9 -5.50 -8.88 18.15
C GLU A 9 -4.73 -8.65 16.84
N GLY A 10 -4.46 -9.76 16.12
CA GLY A 10 -3.75 -9.80 14.84
C GLY A 10 -4.49 -9.03 13.73
N ARG A 11 -4.35 -7.73 13.74
CA ARG A 11 -4.81 -6.83 12.70
C ARG A 11 -3.61 -6.47 11.82
N ALA A 12 -3.82 -6.54 10.49
CA ALA A 12 -2.91 -6.00 9.50
C ALA A 12 -2.39 -4.61 9.92
N PRO A 13 -1.11 -4.26 9.66
CA PRO A 13 -0.53 -3.02 10.13
C PRO A 13 -1.39 -1.86 9.66
N ARG A 14 -2.18 -1.29 10.57
CA ARG A 14 -2.75 0.04 10.37
C ARG A 14 -1.55 0.97 10.25
N ILE A 15 -1.41 1.56 9.09
CA ILE A 15 -0.52 2.70 8.94
C ILE A 15 -1.09 3.76 9.87
N ASP A 16 -0.50 3.90 11.05
CA ASP A 16 -0.67 5.09 11.85
C ASP A 16 -0.10 6.23 11.01
N LEU A 17 -1.01 6.84 10.24
CA LEU A 17 -0.76 8.12 9.58
C LEU A 17 -0.49 9.09 10.71
N THR A 18 0.78 9.16 11.06
CA THR A 18 1.25 9.94 12.19
C THR A 18 0.70 11.34 12.07
N THR A 19 0.31 11.91 13.20
CA THR A 19 -0.10 13.30 13.38
C THR A 19 0.75 14.27 12.55
N GLY A 20 2.02 13.92 12.27
CA GLY A 20 2.96 14.70 11.46
C GLY A 20 2.57 14.81 9.97
N TRP A 21 2.14 13.72 9.32
CA TRP A 21 1.69 13.74 7.92
C TRP A 21 0.43 14.58 7.75
N GLU A 22 -0.54 14.38 8.64
CA GLU A 22 -1.78 15.14 8.63
C GLU A 22 -1.51 16.64 8.83
N THR A 23 -0.68 16.99 9.80
CA THR A 23 -0.32 18.38 10.09
C THR A 23 0.37 19.04 8.90
N MET A 24 1.34 18.37 8.27
CA MET A 24 2.05 18.88 7.11
C MET A 24 1.11 19.08 5.90
N LEU A 25 0.29 18.09 5.58
CA LEU A 25 -0.65 18.17 4.46
C LEU A 25 -1.71 19.24 4.71
N ASN A 26 -2.19 19.36 5.95
CA ASN A 26 -3.14 20.40 6.34
C ASN A 26 -2.56 21.80 6.11
N ALA A 27 -1.32 22.02 6.56
CA ALA A 27 -0.63 23.28 6.36
C ALA A 27 -0.47 23.63 4.86
N LEU A 28 -0.09 22.67 4.02
CA LEU A 28 0.02 22.87 2.57
C LEU A 28 -1.32 23.27 1.94
N ILE A 29 -2.41 22.62 2.34
CA ILE A 29 -3.74 22.86 1.77
C ILE A 29 -4.35 24.17 2.27
N GLU A 30 -4.19 24.48 3.55
CA GLU A 30 -4.65 25.74 4.16
C GLU A 30 -3.91 26.96 3.59
N THR A 31 -2.63 26.81 3.27
CA THR A 31 -1.84 27.86 2.60
C THR A 31 -2.13 27.98 1.10
N GLY A 32 -3.10 27.23 0.57
CA GLY A 32 -3.57 27.36 -0.81
C GLY A 32 -2.73 26.60 -1.83
N PHE A 33 -1.98 25.56 -1.41
CA PHE A 33 -1.28 24.70 -2.35
C PHE A 33 -2.14 23.52 -2.80
N GLN A 34 -1.88 23.08 -4.03
CA GLN A 34 -2.39 21.84 -4.61
C GLN A 34 -1.23 20.86 -4.80
N VAL A 35 -1.39 19.64 -4.30
CA VAL A 35 -0.47 18.54 -4.59
C VAL A 35 -0.63 18.12 -6.05
N THR A 36 0.46 18.01 -6.78
CA THR A 36 0.45 17.64 -8.21
C THR A 36 1.03 16.26 -8.45
N ALA A 37 2.05 15.89 -7.69
CA ALA A 37 2.69 14.58 -7.78
C ALA A 37 3.46 14.25 -6.50
N THR A 38 3.74 12.97 -6.34
CA THR A 38 4.63 12.46 -5.29
C THR A 38 5.58 11.43 -5.88
N TRP A 39 6.81 11.42 -5.38
CA TRP A 39 7.83 10.43 -5.75
C TRP A 39 8.52 9.89 -4.50
N PRO A 40 8.57 8.57 -4.32
CA PRO A 40 9.44 7.96 -3.34
C PRO A 40 10.88 8.01 -3.85
N VAL A 41 11.78 8.52 -3.02
CA VAL A 41 13.21 8.58 -3.29
C VAL A 41 13.92 7.72 -2.27
N ARG A 42 14.63 6.67 -2.70
CA ARG A 42 15.37 5.79 -1.79
C ARG A 42 16.38 6.59 -0.97
N ALA A 43 16.32 6.44 0.34
CA ALA A 43 17.36 6.94 1.23
C ALA A 43 18.63 6.11 1.02
N SER A 44 19.72 6.74 0.60
CA SER A 44 20.98 6.08 0.20
C SER A 44 21.80 5.51 1.38
N GLN A 45 21.27 5.45 2.60
CA GLN A 45 22.06 5.00 3.76
C GLN A 45 21.77 3.54 4.13
N LYS A 46 22.60 2.63 3.58
CA LYS A 46 22.76 1.24 4.02
C LYS A 46 23.33 1.08 5.45
N TRP A 47 23.64 2.16 6.16
CA TRP A 47 24.43 2.15 7.39
C TRP A 47 23.74 2.65 8.65
N ARG A 48 22.42 2.77 8.69
CA ARG A 48 21.73 3.01 9.96
C ARG A 48 21.64 1.69 10.73
N MET A 49 22.51 1.53 11.73
CA MET A 49 22.49 0.37 12.63
C MET A 49 21.14 0.17 13.36
N ASN A 50 20.33 1.20 13.49
CA ASN A 50 18.96 1.13 14.05
C ASN A 50 17.87 0.67 13.05
N ALA A 51 18.22 0.46 11.79
CA ALA A 51 17.24 0.04 10.78
C ALA A 51 17.05 -1.49 10.71
N MET A 52 17.84 -2.26 11.45
CA MET A 52 17.76 -3.73 11.48
C MET A 52 16.64 -4.25 12.41
N GLU A 53 16.13 -3.44 13.33
CA GLU A 53 15.11 -3.86 14.33
C GLU A 53 13.78 -3.11 14.24
N ALA A 54 13.66 -2.09 13.39
CA ALA A 54 12.42 -1.36 13.21
C ALA A 54 12.04 -1.31 11.73
N ASN A 55 10.73 -1.36 11.43
CA ASN A 55 10.15 -1.07 10.10
C ASN A 55 10.41 0.40 9.71
N ALA A 56 11.68 0.77 9.54
CA ALA A 56 12.06 2.11 9.15
C ALA A 56 11.77 2.27 7.65
N LEU A 57 11.09 3.37 7.30
CA LEU A 57 10.83 3.75 5.91
C LEU A 57 12.16 3.77 5.12
N ALA A 58 12.18 3.05 4.01
CA ALA A 58 13.33 2.96 3.13
C ALA A 58 13.44 4.15 2.17
N SER A 59 12.41 5.00 2.09
CA SER A 59 12.32 6.10 1.14
C SER A 59 11.85 7.41 1.77
N TYR A 60 12.29 8.53 1.17
CA TYR A 60 11.68 9.84 1.38
C TYR A 60 10.60 10.05 0.33
N ILE A 61 9.48 10.66 0.74
CA ILE A 61 8.44 11.06 -0.22
C ILE A 61 8.66 12.52 -0.59
N VAL A 62 9.00 12.77 -1.84
CA VAL A 62 9.04 14.12 -2.41
C VAL A 62 7.63 14.48 -2.88
N ILE A 63 7.12 15.61 -2.42
CA ILE A 63 5.79 16.12 -2.79
C ILE A 63 6.00 17.35 -3.67
N ALA A 64 5.47 17.31 -4.89
CA ALA A 64 5.39 18.48 -5.74
C ALA A 64 4.04 19.17 -5.52
N CYS A 65 4.11 20.47 -5.33
CA CYS A 65 2.95 21.32 -5.14
C CYS A 65 2.99 22.52 -6.09
N ARG A 66 1.81 23.08 -6.37
CA ARG A 66 1.66 24.36 -7.05
C ARG A 66 0.59 25.18 -6.32
N PRO A 67 0.56 26.51 -6.47
CA PRO A 67 -0.57 27.31 -5.99
C PRO A 67 -1.88 26.76 -6.59
N ARG A 68 -2.90 26.60 -5.74
CA ARG A 68 -4.24 26.22 -6.20
C ARG A 68 -4.89 27.44 -6.87
N PRO A 69 -5.56 27.25 -8.03
CA PRO A 69 -6.29 28.33 -8.66
C PRO A 69 -7.32 28.95 -7.71
N GLU A 70 -7.49 30.27 -7.79
CA GLU A 70 -8.47 30.99 -6.94
C GLU A 70 -9.92 30.57 -7.25
N ASP A 71 -10.18 30.18 -8.48
CA ASP A 71 -11.47 29.66 -8.97
C ASP A 71 -11.61 28.14 -8.84
N ALA A 72 -10.77 27.49 -8.01
CA ALA A 72 -10.83 26.05 -7.80
C ALA A 72 -12.25 25.61 -7.38
N PRO A 73 -12.81 24.58 -8.02
CA PRO A 73 -14.19 24.15 -7.79
C PRO A 73 -14.39 23.60 -6.38
N GLN A 74 -15.64 23.54 -5.98
CA GLN A 74 -16.08 22.79 -4.80
C GLN A 74 -16.73 21.48 -5.24
N THR A 75 -16.67 20.47 -4.39
CA THR A 75 -17.36 19.19 -4.62
C THR A 75 -17.89 18.62 -3.31
N ASP A 76 -18.60 17.52 -3.40
CA ASP A 76 -19.10 16.77 -2.25
C ASP A 76 -18.30 15.47 -2.03
N ARG A 77 -18.50 14.85 -0.86
CA ARG A 77 -17.87 13.59 -0.48
C ARG A 77 -18.10 12.47 -1.50
N ARG A 78 -19.33 12.36 -2.05
CA ARG A 78 -19.69 11.29 -2.97
C ARG A 78 -18.94 11.41 -4.28
N SER A 79 -18.87 12.62 -4.82
CA SER A 79 -18.11 12.91 -6.04
C SER A 79 -16.61 12.69 -5.85
N PHE A 80 -16.06 13.11 -4.69
CA PHE A 80 -14.67 12.87 -4.35
C PHE A 80 -14.32 11.37 -4.31
N VAL A 81 -15.15 10.55 -3.63
CA VAL A 81 -14.94 9.09 -3.59
C VAL A 81 -15.08 8.46 -4.97
N ALA A 82 -16.01 8.93 -5.80
CA ALA A 82 -16.16 8.45 -7.17
C ALA A 82 -14.91 8.76 -8.02
N GLU A 83 -14.31 9.94 -7.85
CA GLU A 83 -13.05 10.28 -8.51
C GLU A 83 -11.86 9.44 -8.00
N LEU A 84 -11.78 9.21 -6.68
CA LEU A 84 -10.77 8.32 -6.13
C LEU A 84 -10.84 6.94 -6.79
N ARG A 85 -12.02 6.33 -6.84
CA ARG A 85 -12.21 5.01 -7.45
C ARG A 85 -11.91 4.97 -8.95
N ARG A 86 -12.12 6.06 -9.66
CA ARG A 86 -11.83 6.17 -11.09
C ARG A 86 -10.33 6.35 -11.37
N ASP A 87 -9.68 7.25 -10.64
CA ASP A 87 -8.33 7.74 -10.98
C ASP A 87 -7.20 6.97 -10.24
N LEU A 88 -7.47 6.47 -9.02
CA LEU A 88 -6.49 5.80 -8.18
C LEU A 88 -5.91 4.53 -8.83
N PRO A 89 -6.71 3.63 -9.45
CA PRO A 89 -6.17 2.39 -10.03
C PRO A 89 -5.07 2.64 -11.06
N SER A 90 -5.24 3.63 -11.92
CA SER A 90 -4.25 3.99 -12.94
C SER A 90 -2.98 4.60 -12.33
N ALA A 91 -3.13 5.38 -11.26
CA ALA A 91 -2.01 5.99 -10.55
C ALA A 91 -1.19 4.93 -9.79
N LEU A 92 -1.87 3.95 -9.17
CA LEU A 92 -1.23 2.83 -8.48
C LEU A 92 -0.42 1.94 -9.43
N ARG A 93 -0.96 1.61 -10.62
CA ARG A 93 -0.21 0.86 -11.63
C ARG A 93 1.09 1.57 -12.03
N ARG A 94 1.06 2.89 -12.20
CA ARG A 94 2.29 3.67 -12.48
C ARG A 94 3.29 3.64 -11.34
N LEU A 95 2.82 3.67 -10.10
CA LEU A 95 3.68 3.55 -8.92
C LEU A 95 4.29 2.14 -8.81
N GLN A 96 3.52 1.08 -9.07
CA GLN A 96 4.00 -0.30 -9.10
C GLN A 96 5.10 -0.52 -10.15
N GLN A 97 4.97 0.12 -11.33
CA GLN A 97 6.00 0.09 -12.37
C GLN A 97 7.26 0.88 -12.00
N GLY A 98 7.17 1.77 -11.01
CA GLY A 98 8.26 2.66 -10.58
C GLY A 98 9.32 2.04 -9.67
N ASN A 99 9.33 0.71 -9.50
CA ASN A 99 10.28 -0.01 -8.64
C ASN A 99 10.34 0.52 -7.19
N ILE A 100 9.17 0.81 -6.62
CA ILE A 100 9.00 1.26 -5.24
C ILE A 100 9.09 0.05 -4.32
N ALA A 101 9.81 0.20 -3.20
CA ALA A 101 9.83 -0.86 -2.19
C ALA A 101 8.42 -1.10 -1.63
N PRO A 102 7.97 -2.36 -1.44
CA PRO A 102 6.63 -2.68 -0.93
C PRO A 102 6.27 -1.94 0.36
N VAL A 103 7.24 -1.78 1.27
CA VAL A 103 7.08 -1.06 2.54
C VAL A 103 6.72 0.42 2.35
N ASP A 104 7.19 1.04 1.26
CA ASP A 104 6.96 2.47 0.97
C ASP A 104 5.73 2.70 0.08
N PHE A 105 5.17 1.61 -0.51
CA PHE A 105 4.11 1.71 -1.50
C PHE A 105 2.85 2.39 -0.96
N ALA A 106 2.42 2.00 0.23
CA ALA A 106 1.22 2.56 0.85
C ALA A 106 1.35 4.08 1.08
N GLN A 107 2.53 4.55 1.51
CA GLN A 107 2.80 5.98 1.68
C GLN A 107 2.91 6.73 0.35
N ALA A 108 3.56 6.14 -0.65
CA ALA A 108 3.64 6.71 -1.99
C ALA A 108 2.25 6.85 -2.62
N ALA A 109 1.37 5.90 -2.35
CA ALA A 109 0.01 5.85 -2.87
C ALA A 109 -0.93 6.92 -2.26
N ILE A 110 -0.60 7.52 -1.12
CA ILE A 110 -1.33 8.66 -0.57
C ILE A 110 -1.28 9.87 -1.50
N GLY A 111 -0.16 10.08 -2.18
CA GLY A 111 0.05 11.23 -3.02
C GLY A 111 -0.96 11.42 -4.13
N PRO A 112 -1.25 10.42 -4.97
CA PRO A 112 -2.33 10.48 -5.96
C PRO A 112 -3.69 10.83 -5.38
N GLY A 113 -4.05 10.27 -4.23
CA GLY A 113 -5.29 10.60 -3.53
C GLY A 113 -5.33 12.06 -3.06
N MET A 114 -4.23 12.55 -2.49
CA MET A 114 -4.09 13.94 -2.08
C MET A 114 -4.05 14.91 -3.26
N ALA A 115 -3.56 14.49 -4.41
CA ALA A 115 -3.63 15.27 -5.64
C ALA A 115 -5.08 15.49 -6.10
N ILE A 116 -5.95 14.49 -5.91
CA ILE A 116 -7.39 14.63 -6.18
C ILE A 116 -8.03 15.56 -5.13
N TYR A 117 -7.78 15.31 -3.83
CA TYR A 117 -8.34 16.12 -2.74
C TYR A 117 -8.02 17.61 -2.89
N SER A 118 -6.77 17.94 -3.16
CA SER A 118 -6.27 19.33 -3.18
C SER A 118 -6.64 20.12 -4.43
N ARG A 119 -7.25 19.48 -5.47
CA ARG A 119 -7.82 20.19 -6.64
C ARG A 119 -8.97 21.10 -6.25
N TYR A 120 -9.70 20.72 -5.21
CA TYR A 120 -10.90 21.39 -4.78
C TYR A 120 -10.58 22.45 -3.74
N SER A 121 -11.27 23.57 -3.81
CA SER A 121 -11.21 24.59 -2.76
C SER A 121 -11.85 24.07 -1.48
N ARG A 122 -12.90 23.26 -1.59
CA ARG A 122 -13.58 22.59 -0.48
C ARG A 122 -14.25 21.31 -0.97
N ILE A 123 -14.24 20.29 -0.13
CA ILE A 123 -15.07 19.08 -0.29
C ILE A 123 -16.07 19.10 0.86
N LEU A 124 -17.35 19.04 0.56
CA LEU A 124 -18.41 19.14 1.56
C LEU A 124 -18.86 17.76 2.03
N GLU A 125 -18.91 17.57 3.33
CA GLU A 125 -19.54 16.41 3.96
C GLU A 125 -21.08 16.55 3.89
N ALA A 126 -21.80 15.44 4.15
CA ALA A 126 -23.28 15.45 4.19
C ALA A 126 -23.86 16.46 5.20
N SER A 127 -23.09 16.84 6.21
CA SER A 127 -23.42 17.87 7.19
C SER A 127 -23.25 19.30 6.67
N GLY A 128 -22.75 19.48 5.43
CA GLY A 128 -22.39 20.78 4.88
C GLY A 128 -21.05 21.35 5.40
N ARG A 129 -20.36 20.65 6.28
CA ARG A 129 -19.02 21.06 6.77
C ARG A 129 -17.93 20.65 5.78
N PRO A 130 -16.84 21.42 5.68
CA PRO A 130 -15.68 21.02 4.90
C PRO A 130 -15.07 19.72 5.44
N MET A 131 -14.70 18.82 4.52
CA MET A 131 -13.98 17.59 4.83
C MET A 131 -12.56 17.91 5.31
N THR A 132 -12.15 17.31 6.42
CA THR A 132 -10.80 17.47 6.94
C THR A 132 -9.79 16.61 6.17
N VAL A 133 -8.51 16.97 6.21
CA VAL A 133 -7.40 16.15 5.65
C VAL A 133 -7.39 14.75 6.25
N ARG A 134 -7.65 14.62 7.55
CA ARG A 134 -7.78 13.33 8.24
C ARG A 134 -8.86 12.44 7.60
N THR A 135 -10.04 12.99 7.39
CA THR A 135 -11.16 12.26 6.75
C THR A 135 -10.80 11.88 5.32
N ALA A 136 -10.18 12.78 4.56
CA ALA A 136 -9.73 12.52 3.20
C ALA A 136 -8.68 11.38 3.16
N LEU A 137 -7.69 11.40 4.03
CA LEU A 137 -6.69 10.33 4.16
C LEU A 137 -7.33 8.97 4.50
N GLY A 138 -8.33 8.97 5.40
CA GLY A 138 -9.09 7.75 5.70
C GLY A 138 -9.80 7.17 4.47
N LEU A 139 -10.46 8.02 3.67
CA LEU A 139 -11.14 7.60 2.44
C LEU A 139 -10.14 7.15 1.35
N ILE A 140 -9.01 7.83 1.22
CA ILE A 140 -7.94 7.44 0.32
C ILE A 140 -7.43 6.05 0.69
N ASN A 141 -7.10 5.80 1.96
CA ASN A 141 -6.62 4.50 2.43
C ASN A 141 -7.67 3.39 2.24
N GLN A 142 -8.95 3.68 2.51
CA GLN A 142 -10.02 2.73 2.25
C GLN A 142 -10.08 2.37 0.76
N THR A 143 -10.09 3.37 -0.12
CA THR A 143 -10.13 3.13 -1.58
C THR A 143 -8.88 2.42 -2.07
N LEU A 144 -7.70 2.72 -1.52
CA LEU A 144 -6.46 1.99 -1.82
C LEU A 144 -6.58 0.51 -1.48
N THR A 145 -7.11 0.19 -0.30
CA THR A 145 -7.33 -1.19 0.12
C THR A 145 -8.33 -1.90 -0.80
N GLU A 146 -9.42 -1.24 -1.17
CA GLU A 146 -10.42 -1.77 -2.11
C GLU A 146 -9.75 -2.09 -3.47
N VAL A 147 -9.01 -1.15 -4.05
CA VAL A 147 -8.35 -1.31 -5.36
C VAL A 147 -7.27 -2.40 -5.34
N LEU A 148 -6.48 -2.47 -4.27
CA LEU A 148 -5.45 -3.51 -4.13
C LEU A 148 -6.10 -4.90 -3.98
N SER A 149 -7.17 -4.99 -3.19
CA SER A 149 -7.93 -6.25 -3.04
C SER A 149 -8.60 -6.70 -4.34
N GLU A 150 -9.10 -5.76 -5.16
CA GLU A 150 -9.63 -6.06 -6.49
C GLU A 150 -8.52 -6.57 -7.43
N GLN A 151 -7.33 -5.95 -7.40
CA GLN A 151 -6.17 -6.42 -8.17
C GLN A 151 -5.72 -7.82 -7.74
N GLU A 152 -5.75 -8.13 -6.43
CA GLU A 152 -5.51 -9.49 -5.94
C GLU A 152 -6.60 -10.47 -6.40
N GLY A 153 -7.84 -10.00 -6.56
CA GLY A 153 -8.97 -10.79 -7.06
C GLY A 153 -8.82 -11.22 -8.52
N ASP A 154 -8.09 -10.47 -9.33
CA ASP A 154 -7.79 -10.78 -10.73
C ASP A 154 -6.76 -11.91 -10.89
N PHE A 155 -6.04 -12.26 -9.81
CA PHE A 155 -5.09 -13.36 -9.80
C PHE A 155 -5.75 -14.69 -9.39
N ASP A 156 -5.27 -15.79 -9.97
CA ASP A 156 -5.64 -17.12 -9.51
C ASP A 156 -5.17 -17.42 -8.09
N ALA A 157 -5.65 -18.51 -7.50
CA ALA A 157 -5.37 -18.86 -6.11
C ALA A 157 -3.87 -19.08 -5.85
N ASP A 158 -3.16 -19.64 -6.82
CA ASP A 158 -1.73 -19.96 -6.70
C ASP A 158 -0.87 -18.68 -6.76
N THR A 159 -1.21 -17.76 -7.66
CA THR A 159 -0.56 -16.44 -7.73
C THR A 159 -0.80 -15.63 -6.46
N ARG A 160 -2.02 -15.60 -5.92
CA ARG A 160 -2.32 -14.93 -4.64
C ARG A 160 -1.56 -15.54 -3.46
N TRP A 161 -1.37 -16.86 -3.49
CA TRP A 161 -0.55 -17.55 -2.51
C TRP A 161 0.91 -17.13 -2.63
N ALA A 162 1.45 -17.14 -3.86
CA ALA A 162 2.85 -16.82 -4.14
C ALA A 162 3.20 -15.39 -3.70
N ILE A 163 2.34 -14.41 -3.98
CA ILE A 163 2.49 -13.02 -3.55
C ILE A 163 2.55 -12.94 -2.02
N ALA A 164 1.57 -13.53 -1.33
CA ALA A 164 1.51 -13.47 0.13
C ALA A 164 2.66 -14.22 0.81
N TRP A 165 3.17 -15.30 0.20
CA TRP A 165 4.34 -16.01 0.69
C TRP A 165 5.61 -15.18 0.52
N TYR A 166 5.76 -14.52 -0.64
CA TYR A 166 6.88 -13.66 -0.94
C TYR A 166 6.97 -12.46 0.02
N ASP A 167 5.85 -11.86 0.37
CA ASP A 167 5.79 -10.74 1.33
C ASP A 167 6.30 -11.13 2.72
N GLN A 168 6.12 -12.41 3.11
CA GLN A 168 6.55 -12.91 4.42
C GLN A 168 7.97 -13.46 4.44
N ASN A 169 8.36 -14.20 3.39
CA ASN A 169 9.58 -15.00 3.36
C ASN A 169 10.55 -14.63 2.22
N GLY A 170 10.12 -13.82 1.24
CA GLY A 170 10.88 -13.61 0.01
C GLY A 170 11.09 -14.95 -0.72
N PHE A 171 12.35 -15.22 -1.11
CA PHE A 171 12.78 -16.51 -1.68
C PHE A 171 13.40 -17.45 -0.63
N ASP A 172 13.37 -17.08 0.65
CA ASP A 172 13.92 -17.91 1.72
C ASP A 172 12.94 -19.03 2.10
N PRO A 173 13.45 -20.20 2.56
CA PRO A 173 12.60 -21.30 2.97
C PRO A 173 11.84 -20.99 4.26
N GLY A 174 10.51 -21.06 4.21
CA GLY A 174 9.62 -21.01 5.39
C GLY A 174 9.12 -22.39 5.80
N GLU A 175 8.45 -22.48 6.94
CA GLU A 175 7.95 -23.74 7.51
C GLU A 175 6.74 -24.28 6.72
N PHE A 176 6.70 -25.60 6.49
CA PHE A 176 5.62 -26.25 5.75
C PHE A 176 4.24 -26.01 6.36
N GLY A 177 4.15 -25.98 7.70
CA GLY A 177 2.89 -25.69 8.40
C GLY A 177 2.34 -24.30 8.11
N GLN A 178 3.20 -23.28 7.99
CA GLN A 178 2.80 -21.93 7.60
C GLN A 178 2.31 -21.90 6.15
N ALA A 179 3.02 -22.59 5.25
CA ALA A 179 2.62 -22.72 3.85
C ALA A 179 1.24 -23.40 3.71
N GLU A 180 0.95 -24.44 4.50
CA GLU A 180 -0.35 -25.09 4.52
C GLU A 180 -1.48 -24.19 5.01
N VAL A 181 -1.25 -23.43 6.09
CA VAL A 181 -2.24 -22.48 6.62
C VAL A 181 -2.56 -21.43 5.57
N LEU A 182 -1.54 -20.85 4.95
CA LEU A 182 -1.70 -19.86 3.88
C LEU A 182 -2.43 -20.45 2.67
N SER A 183 -2.11 -21.71 2.29
CA SER A 183 -2.76 -22.40 1.17
C SER A 183 -4.27 -22.55 1.39
N LYS A 184 -4.68 -22.93 2.60
CA LYS A 184 -6.11 -23.02 2.97
C LYS A 184 -6.79 -21.65 2.91
N ALA A 185 -6.11 -20.59 3.37
CA ALA A 185 -6.63 -19.22 3.34
C ALA A 185 -6.79 -18.68 1.90
N LYS A 186 -5.93 -19.09 0.97
CA LYS A 186 -5.96 -18.66 -0.44
C LYS A 186 -6.67 -19.66 -1.37
N VAL A 187 -7.27 -20.73 -0.82
CA VAL A 187 -8.04 -21.75 -1.56
C VAL A 187 -7.17 -22.51 -2.58
N THR A 188 -5.95 -22.88 -2.16
CA THR A 188 -5.02 -23.72 -2.92
C THR A 188 -4.41 -24.81 -2.01
N SER A 189 -3.40 -25.52 -2.47
CA SER A 189 -2.65 -26.50 -1.69
C SER A 189 -1.16 -26.47 -2.00
N VAL A 190 -0.32 -26.76 -0.98
CA VAL A 190 1.14 -26.82 -1.19
C VAL A 190 1.50 -27.86 -2.26
N ALA A 191 0.80 -29.00 -2.31
CA ALA A 191 1.01 -30.03 -3.33
C ALA A 191 0.68 -29.53 -4.74
N GLY A 192 -0.41 -28.75 -4.88
CA GLY A 192 -0.79 -28.09 -6.14
C GLY A 192 0.28 -27.11 -6.61
N LEU A 193 0.75 -26.25 -5.72
CA LEU A 193 1.81 -25.28 -5.99
C LEU A 193 3.14 -25.92 -6.42
N VAL A 194 3.49 -27.08 -5.83
CA VAL A 194 4.67 -27.87 -6.27
C VAL A 194 4.44 -28.41 -7.67
N THR A 195 3.26 -28.95 -7.96
CA THR A 195 2.91 -29.50 -9.28
C THR A 195 2.88 -28.41 -10.36
N ALA A 196 2.37 -27.23 -10.01
CA ALA A 196 2.35 -26.06 -10.89
C ALA A 196 3.74 -25.42 -11.09
N GLY A 197 4.79 -25.91 -10.41
CA GLY A 197 6.13 -25.36 -10.55
C GLY A 197 6.32 -23.95 -9.94
N VAL A 198 5.51 -23.60 -8.95
CA VAL A 198 5.59 -22.30 -8.25
C VAL A 198 6.52 -22.39 -7.06
N VAL A 199 6.52 -23.52 -6.35
CA VAL A 199 7.31 -23.71 -5.13
C VAL A 199 8.06 -25.05 -5.15
N VAL A 200 9.11 -25.13 -4.34
CA VAL A 200 9.76 -26.39 -3.96
C VAL A 200 9.51 -26.65 -2.48
N SER A 201 9.10 -27.89 -2.16
CA SER A 201 8.91 -28.38 -0.80
C SER A 201 9.94 -29.45 -0.48
N ARG A 202 10.80 -29.25 0.53
CA ARG A 202 11.85 -30.20 0.92
C ARG A 202 12.16 -30.09 2.41
N GLY A 203 12.24 -31.25 3.08
CA GLY A 203 12.64 -31.31 4.48
C GLY A 203 11.76 -30.50 5.44
N GLY A 204 10.43 -30.49 5.21
CA GLY A 204 9.49 -29.74 6.05
C GLY A 204 9.49 -28.22 5.82
N LYS A 205 10.17 -27.77 4.77
CA LYS A 205 10.21 -26.36 4.36
C LYS A 205 9.69 -26.16 2.95
N VAL A 206 9.16 -24.97 2.70
CA VAL A 206 8.63 -24.54 1.40
C VAL A 206 9.30 -23.21 1.02
N ARG A 207 9.70 -23.05 -0.22
CA ARG A 207 10.14 -21.78 -0.78
C ARG A 207 9.63 -21.57 -2.20
N LEU A 208 9.50 -20.34 -2.61
CA LEU A 208 9.27 -20.01 -4.01
C LEU A 208 10.44 -20.41 -4.89
N LEU A 209 10.16 -20.83 -6.11
CA LEU A 209 11.18 -20.96 -7.13
C LEU A 209 11.65 -19.56 -7.56
N ARG A 210 12.97 -19.44 -7.76
CA ARG A 210 13.54 -18.21 -8.30
C ARG A 210 13.26 -18.10 -9.79
N PRO A 211 13.29 -16.91 -10.38
CA PRO A 211 13.03 -16.74 -11.82
C PRO A 211 13.86 -17.66 -12.73
N GLU A 212 15.11 -17.98 -12.31
CA GLU A 212 16.01 -18.86 -13.07
C GLU A 212 15.62 -20.34 -12.95
N GLU A 213 14.84 -20.71 -11.95
CA GLU A 213 14.39 -22.08 -11.65
C GLU A 213 13.01 -22.38 -12.25
N LEU A 214 12.31 -21.35 -12.73
CA LEU A 214 10.98 -21.51 -13.33
C LEU A 214 11.07 -22.30 -14.65
N PRO A 215 10.02 -23.10 -14.97
CA PRO A 215 9.93 -23.74 -16.28
C PRO A 215 10.03 -22.69 -17.39
N LYS A 216 10.73 -23.01 -18.48
CA LYS A 216 10.89 -22.09 -19.61
C LYS A 216 9.73 -22.14 -20.61
N ASP A 217 8.86 -23.12 -20.45
CA ASP A 217 7.73 -23.39 -21.35
C ASP A 217 6.46 -22.77 -20.71
N TRP A 218 6.25 -21.49 -21.00
CA TRP A 218 5.04 -20.74 -20.65
C TRP A 218 4.08 -20.75 -21.83
N ASP A 219 3.51 -21.89 -22.15
CA ASP A 219 2.41 -22.03 -23.14
C ASP A 219 1.06 -22.14 -22.44
#